data_3ee7b41a1ebae899f360a77d0fc1dee0
#
_entry.id   3ee7b41a1ebae899f360a77d0fc1dee0
#
_cell.length_a   1.000
_cell.length_b   1.000
_cell.length_c   1.000
_cell.angle_alpha   90.00
_cell.angle_beta   90.00
_cell.angle_gamma   90.00
#
_symmetry.space_group_name_H-M   'P 1'
#
loop_
_entity.id
_entity.type
_entity.pdbx_description
1 polymer ?
#
loop_
_entity_poly.entity_id
_entity_poly.type
_entity_poly.pdbx_seq_one_letter_code
_entity_poly.pdbx_strand_id
1 'polypeptide(L)'
;IKGEIIKDNTYIDNGTDCQYEIDLVSNRTHPDNFPFSIWAKLMREVIVEKSTALMDKAPSGGIMELRRTISFHLKQFRNMETEPEQIITGAGTEYLYNLIIQLLGHNKVYAVENPGYKKVAQIYKSNNVLCEYIPVDNSGIIVEELEKHKADVAHISPSHHYPTGVVTPVSRRYEILSWASRKEGRYIIEDDYDSEFRLAGRPIPALQSIDVMERVIYINTFAKSLAPTIRISYMVLPKSLIGVFYNKLGFYSCTVSNFEQYTLARFIKDGYFEKHINRMRNYYRN
;
A
#
# COMPACT_ATOMS: atom_id res chain seq x y z
N ILE A 1 -7.85 -40.30 -16.70
CA ILE A 1 -6.80 -39.28 -16.59
C ILE A 1 -6.01 -39.66 -15.34
N LYS A 2 -4.84 -40.26 -15.54
CA LYS A 2 -3.88 -40.56 -14.45
C LYS A 2 -3.15 -39.27 -14.13
N GLY A 3 -3.43 -38.69 -12.95
CA GLY A 3 -2.65 -37.55 -12.43
C GLY A 3 -1.28 -38.05 -11.98
N GLU A 4 -0.24 -37.55 -12.59
CA GLU A 4 1.13 -37.68 -12.06
C GLU A 4 1.21 -36.90 -10.74
N ILE A 5 1.46 -37.62 -9.67
CA ILE A 5 1.81 -37.04 -8.37
C ILE A 5 3.24 -36.54 -8.50
N ILE A 6 3.39 -35.21 -8.58
CA ILE A 6 4.71 -34.57 -8.48
C ILE A 6 5.25 -34.85 -7.08
N LYS A 7 6.17 -35.84 -7.00
CA LYS A 7 6.98 -36.10 -5.82
C LYS A 7 8.22 -35.21 -5.86
N ASP A 8 8.06 -33.92 -5.60
CA ASP A 8 9.17 -33.04 -5.22
C ASP A 8 8.75 -32.26 -3.97
N ASN A 9 8.81 -32.97 -2.84
CA ASN A 9 8.75 -32.36 -1.51
C ASN A 9 10.13 -31.82 -1.12
N THR A 10 10.69 -30.91 -1.88
CA THR A 10 11.69 -29.99 -1.34
C THR A 10 10.93 -28.85 -0.66
N TYR A 11 10.49 -29.08 0.57
CA TYR A 11 10.25 -27.97 1.50
C TYR A 11 11.60 -27.26 1.63
N ILE A 12 11.73 -26.14 0.92
CA ILE A 12 12.78 -25.19 1.23
C ILE A 12 12.35 -24.57 2.55
N ASP A 13 12.84 -25.14 3.65
CA ASP A 13 12.82 -24.48 4.95
C ASP A 13 13.70 -23.23 4.81
N ASN A 14 13.06 -22.09 4.56
CA ASN A 14 13.70 -20.78 4.56
C ASN A 14 14.05 -20.31 5.98
N GLY A 15 13.99 -21.21 6.96
CA GLY A 15 14.37 -21.04 8.34
C GLY A 15 15.86 -21.31 8.58
N THR A 16 16.75 -20.80 7.76
CA THR A 16 18.14 -20.67 8.19
C THR A 16 18.19 -19.55 9.22
N ASP A 17 18.36 -19.93 10.49
CA ASP A 17 18.84 -19.07 11.57
C ASP A 17 20.28 -18.59 11.28
N CYS A 18 20.48 -17.95 10.14
CA CYS A 18 21.69 -17.18 9.90
C CYS A 18 21.54 -15.90 10.76
N GLN A 19 22.17 -15.92 11.91
CA GLN A 19 22.36 -14.70 12.70
C GLN A 19 23.34 -13.80 11.94
N TYR A 20 22.81 -12.90 11.14
CA TYR A 20 23.59 -11.83 10.55
C TYR A 20 23.92 -10.79 11.62
N GLU A 21 25.14 -10.30 11.65
CA GLU A 21 25.52 -9.15 12.49
C GLU A 21 24.66 -7.91 12.15
N ILE A 22 24.33 -7.75 10.87
CA ILE A 22 23.43 -6.70 10.36
C ILE A 22 22.43 -7.35 9.39
N ASP A 23 21.16 -7.32 9.73
CA ASP A 23 20.06 -7.79 8.88
C ASP A 23 19.34 -6.61 8.22
N LEU A 24 19.59 -6.41 6.93
CA LEU A 24 18.95 -5.36 6.11
C LEU A 24 17.74 -5.89 5.33
N VAL A 25 17.39 -7.16 5.44
CA VAL A 25 16.37 -7.83 4.61
C VAL A 25 15.07 -8.06 5.35
N SER A 26 15.12 -8.40 6.65
CA SER A 26 13.95 -8.86 7.40
C SER A 26 12.88 -7.79 7.67
N ASN A 27 13.20 -6.50 7.52
CA ASN A 27 12.31 -5.39 7.89
C ASN A 27 11.77 -5.47 9.33
N ARG A 28 12.49 -6.14 10.24
CA ARG A 28 12.05 -6.31 11.64
C ARG A 28 11.99 -4.96 12.33
N THR A 29 10.90 -4.74 13.08
CA THR A 29 10.81 -3.63 14.02
C THR A 29 11.33 -4.12 15.36
N HIS A 30 12.22 -3.34 16.01
CA HIS A 30 12.67 -3.68 17.37
C HIS A 30 11.47 -3.67 18.32
N PRO A 31 11.32 -4.69 19.20
CA PRO A 31 10.14 -4.79 20.08
C PRO A 31 9.85 -3.53 20.89
N ASP A 32 10.88 -2.84 21.39
CA ASP A 32 10.73 -1.60 22.16
C ASP A 32 10.14 -0.44 21.35
N ASN A 33 10.16 -0.54 20.02
CA ASN A 33 9.60 0.47 19.14
C ASN A 33 8.09 0.31 18.93
N PHE A 34 7.52 -0.88 19.19
CA PHE A 34 6.08 -1.06 19.11
C PHE A 34 5.39 -0.65 20.43
N PRO A 35 4.31 0.13 20.41
CA PRO A 35 3.64 0.63 21.61
C PRO A 35 2.70 -0.42 22.24
N PHE A 36 3.22 -1.58 22.67
CA PHE A 36 2.45 -2.73 23.15
C PHE A 36 1.43 -2.39 24.23
N SER A 37 1.81 -1.61 25.25
CA SER A 37 0.92 -1.28 26.36
C SER A 37 -0.28 -0.45 25.92
N ILE A 38 -0.07 0.53 25.02
CA ILE A 38 -1.15 1.36 24.47
C ILE A 38 -2.03 0.49 23.57
N TRP A 39 -1.43 -0.30 22.68
CA TRP A 39 -2.18 -1.19 21.78
C TRP A 39 -3.08 -2.17 22.55
N ALA A 40 -2.53 -2.84 23.58
CA ALA A 40 -3.26 -3.77 24.42
C ALA A 40 -4.38 -3.10 25.22
N LYS A 41 -4.15 -1.86 25.68
CA LYS A 41 -5.19 -1.06 26.35
C LYS A 41 -6.35 -0.79 25.40
N LEU A 42 -6.05 -0.23 24.20
CA LEU A 42 -7.08 0.13 23.22
C LEU A 42 -7.84 -1.11 22.74
N MET A 43 -7.16 -2.23 22.51
CA MET A 43 -7.83 -3.47 22.11
C MET A 43 -8.81 -3.97 23.18
N ARG A 44 -8.45 -3.90 24.47
CA ARG A 44 -9.38 -4.26 25.57
C ARG A 44 -10.60 -3.34 25.60
N GLU A 45 -10.41 -2.03 25.42
CA GLU A 45 -11.51 -1.06 25.35
C GLU A 45 -12.43 -1.36 24.16
N VAL A 46 -11.86 -1.65 22.98
CA VAL A 46 -12.61 -2.05 21.77
C VAL A 46 -13.43 -3.32 22.01
N ILE A 47 -12.85 -4.34 22.66
CA ILE A 47 -13.57 -5.59 22.99
C ILE A 47 -14.80 -5.31 23.86
N VAL A 48 -14.66 -4.45 24.85
CA VAL A 48 -15.76 -4.11 25.76
C VAL A 48 -16.84 -3.27 25.06
N GLU A 49 -16.43 -2.23 24.33
CA GLU A 49 -17.34 -1.24 23.76
C GLU A 49 -18.01 -1.69 22.44
N LYS A 50 -17.34 -2.56 21.68
CA LYS A 50 -17.75 -2.95 20.31
C LYS A 50 -18.10 -4.43 20.18
N SER A 51 -18.41 -5.11 21.28
CA SER A 51 -18.59 -6.57 21.32
C SER A 51 -19.50 -7.12 20.20
N THR A 52 -20.62 -6.47 19.92
CA THR A 52 -21.54 -6.86 18.84
C THR A 52 -20.89 -6.63 17.46
N ALA A 53 -20.37 -5.43 17.21
CA ALA A 53 -19.76 -5.08 15.92
C ALA A 53 -18.50 -5.90 15.59
N LEU A 54 -17.82 -6.42 16.60
CA LEU A 54 -16.68 -7.33 16.41
C LEU A 54 -17.09 -8.69 15.83
N MET A 55 -18.33 -9.11 16.04
CA MET A 55 -18.87 -10.38 15.51
C MET A 55 -19.50 -10.21 14.13
N ASP A 56 -19.72 -8.99 13.68
CA ASP A 56 -20.25 -8.73 12.35
C ASP A 56 -19.20 -8.96 11.26
N LYS A 57 -19.64 -9.40 10.08
CA LYS A 57 -18.79 -9.51 8.91
C LYS A 57 -18.41 -8.13 8.40
N ALA A 58 -17.12 -7.80 8.32
CA ALA A 58 -16.67 -6.55 7.74
C ALA A 58 -17.02 -6.45 6.24
N PRO A 59 -17.45 -5.27 5.76
CA PRO A 59 -17.59 -5.01 4.32
C PRO A 59 -16.26 -5.23 3.58
N SER A 60 -16.32 -5.51 2.27
CA SER A 60 -15.12 -5.75 1.45
C SER A 60 -14.06 -4.63 1.53
N GLY A 61 -14.51 -3.39 1.67
CA GLY A 61 -13.60 -2.24 1.87
C GLY A 61 -13.09 -2.04 3.29
N GLY A 62 -13.52 -2.87 4.26
CA GLY A 62 -13.22 -2.69 5.67
C GLY A 62 -14.26 -1.85 6.42
N ILE A 63 -14.11 -1.75 7.75
CA ILE A 63 -15.07 -1.03 8.60
C ILE A 63 -15.06 0.47 8.32
N MET A 64 -16.23 1.08 8.33
CA MET A 64 -16.39 2.52 8.02
C MET A 64 -15.61 3.41 9.00
N GLU A 65 -15.51 3.01 10.27
CA GLU A 65 -14.79 3.78 11.29
C GLU A 65 -13.30 3.93 10.96
N LEU A 66 -12.64 2.85 10.52
CA LEU A 66 -11.23 2.91 10.08
C LEU A 66 -11.08 3.75 8.80
N ARG A 67 -11.96 3.56 7.83
CA ARG A 67 -11.92 4.30 6.56
C ARG A 67 -12.08 5.81 6.77
N ARG A 68 -13.01 6.25 7.62
CA ARG A 68 -13.14 7.66 8.02
C ARG A 68 -11.89 8.20 8.71
N THR A 69 -11.30 7.39 9.58
CA THR A 69 -10.08 7.77 10.29
C THR A 69 -8.88 7.90 9.36
N ILE A 70 -8.75 6.99 8.37
CA ILE A 70 -7.70 7.07 7.34
C ILE A 70 -7.93 8.30 6.45
N SER A 71 -9.16 8.58 6.01
CA SER A 71 -9.49 9.78 5.20
C SER A 71 -9.07 11.07 5.93
N PHE A 72 -9.41 11.17 7.21
CA PHE A 72 -9.03 12.31 8.03
C PHE A 72 -7.50 12.43 8.18
N HIS A 73 -6.81 11.32 8.44
CA HIS A 73 -5.35 11.27 8.52
C HIS A 73 -4.69 11.72 7.21
N LEU A 74 -5.14 11.22 6.07
CA LEU A 74 -4.63 11.60 4.75
C LEU A 74 -4.80 13.08 4.46
N LYS A 75 -5.94 13.66 4.85
CA LYS A 75 -6.16 15.11 4.72
C LYS A 75 -5.13 15.91 5.53
N GLN A 76 -4.89 15.52 6.77
CA GLN A 76 -3.95 16.23 7.65
C GLN A 76 -2.48 16.08 7.25
N PHE A 77 -2.06 14.85 6.88
CA PHE A 77 -0.63 14.54 6.68
C PHE A 77 -0.18 14.59 5.22
N ARG A 78 -1.09 14.37 4.27
CA ARG A 78 -0.77 14.30 2.83
C ARG A 78 -1.49 15.37 2.01
N ASN A 79 -2.36 16.17 2.64
CA ASN A 79 -3.25 17.12 1.96
C ASN A 79 -4.07 16.42 0.85
N MET A 80 -4.47 15.17 1.09
CA MET A 80 -5.30 14.38 0.20
C MET A 80 -6.75 14.46 0.65
N GLU A 81 -7.60 15.00 -0.21
CA GLU A 81 -9.04 15.01 0.04
C GLU A 81 -9.66 13.74 -0.52
N THR A 82 -10.04 12.85 0.38
CA THR A 82 -10.59 11.53 0.04
C THR A 82 -11.85 11.26 0.82
N GLU A 83 -12.83 10.65 0.16
CA GLU A 83 -14.03 10.15 0.83
C GLU A 83 -13.77 8.76 1.42
N PRO A 84 -14.38 8.39 2.56
CA PRO A 84 -14.21 7.06 3.15
C PRO A 84 -14.58 5.92 2.18
N GLU A 85 -15.47 6.16 1.25
CA GLU A 85 -15.92 5.22 0.22
C GLU A 85 -14.83 4.85 -0.79
N GLN A 86 -13.86 5.74 -0.99
CA GLN A 86 -12.69 5.50 -1.85
C GLN A 86 -11.67 4.56 -1.20
N ILE A 87 -11.72 4.40 0.12
CA ILE A 87 -10.71 3.67 0.88
C ILE A 87 -11.09 2.20 1.00
N ILE A 88 -10.17 1.33 0.56
CA ILE A 88 -10.28 -0.12 0.67
C ILE A 88 -9.12 -0.62 1.52
N THR A 89 -9.43 -1.28 2.64
CA THR A 89 -8.43 -1.87 3.53
C THR A 89 -8.19 -3.35 3.21
N GLY A 90 -6.96 -3.82 3.40
CA GLY A 90 -6.59 -5.21 3.14
C GLY A 90 -5.39 -5.67 3.97
N ALA A 91 -5.22 -6.99 4.08
CA ALA A 91 -4.15 -7.63 4.84
C ALA A 91 -2.81 -7.58 4.10
N GLY A 92 -2.24 -6.38 4.00
CA GLY A 92 -0.97 -6.09 3.34
C GLY A 92 -1.14 -5.67 1.87
N THR A 93 -0.09 -5.02 1.35
CA THR A 93 -0.10 -4.48 -0.02
C THR A 93 -0.20 -5.57 -1.08
N GLU A 94 0.32 -6.76 -0.83
CA GLU A 94 0.25 -7.91 -1.74
C GLU A 94 -1.20 -8.28 -2.07
N TYR A 95 -2.08 -8.28 -1.07
CA TYR A 95 -3.50 -8.51 -1.26
C TYR A 95 -4.14 -7.39 -2.10
N LEU A 96 -3.77 -6.13 -1.84
CA LEU A 96 -4.28 -5.00 -2.60
C LEU A 96 -3.84 -5.03 -4.06
N TYR A 97 -2.60 -5.45 -4.36
CA TYR A 97 -2.14 -5.61 -5.75
C TYR A 97 -2.97 -6.65 -6.50
N ASN A 98 -3.30 -7.77 -5.85
CA ASN A 98 -4.20 -8.78 -6.43
C ASN A 98 -5.60 -8.22 -6.72
N LEU A 99 -6.16 -7.42 -5.79
CA LEU A 99 -7.45 -6.75 -6.02
C LEU A 99 -7.39 -5.75 -7.18
N ILE A 100 -6.29 -5.00 -7.31
CA ILE A 100 -6.11 -4.04 -8.41
C ILE A 100 -6.04 -4.76 -9.77
N ILE A 101 -5.34 -5.89 -9.84
CA ILE A 101 -5.29 -6.69 -11.07
C ILE A 101 -6.70 -7.16 -11.46
N GLN A 102 -7.47 -7.67 -10.51
CA GLN A 102 -8.86 -8.09 -10.76
C GLN A 102 -9.75 -6.91 -11.13
N LEU A 103 -9.54 -5.74 -10.53
CA LEU A 103 -10.30 -4.53 -10.80
C LEU A 103 -10.04 -3.99 -12.21
N LEU A 104 -8.75 -3.79 -12.55
CA LEU A 104 -8.33 -3.15 -13.80
C LEU A 104 -8.31 -4.12 -14.99
N GLY A 105 -8.04 -5.42 -14.75
CA GLY A 105 -8.03 -6.48 -15.75
C GLY A 105 -6.66 -7.11 -15.97
N HIS A 106 -6.69 -8.41 -16.33
CA HIS A 106 -5.49 -9.22 -16.61
C HIS A 106 -4.91 -8.99 -18.01
N ASN A 107 -5.67 -8.37 -18.89
CA ASN A 107 -5.27 -8.08 -20.29
C ASN A 107 -4.50 -6.76 -20.45
N LYS A 108 -4.14 -6.12 -19.36
CA LYS A 108 -3.36 -4.88 -19.33
C LYS A 108 -1.87 -5.15 -19.21
N VAL A 109 -1.07 -4.22 -19.70
CA VAL A 109 0.38 -4.20 -19.51
C VAL A 109 0.70 -3.40 -18.24
N TYR A 110 1.21 -4.09 -17.23
CA TYR A 110 1.63 -3.50 -15.97
C TYR A 110 3.12 -3.17 -16.05
N ALA A 111 3.49 -1.93 -15.79
CA ALA A 111 4.86 -1.45 -15.80
C ALA A 111 5.34 -1.24 -14.36
N VAL A 112 6.56 -1.70 -14.07
CA VAL A 112 7.22 -1.53 -12.77
C VAL A 112 8.58 -0.86 -12.95
N GLU A 113 9.02 -0.13 -11.95
CA GLU A 113 10.32 0.53 -11.92
C GLU A 113 11.48 -0.48 -11.95
N ASN A 114 12.57 -0.16 -12.68
CA ASN A 114 13.79 -0.97 -12.75
C ASN A 114 15.05 -0.07 -12.68
N PRO A 115 15.89 -0.21 -11.60
CA PRO A 115 15.71 -1.13 -10.49
C PRO A 115 14.45 -0.81 -9.68
N GLY A 116 13.89 -1.79 -8.95
CA GLY A 116 12.69 -1.61 -8.15
C GLY A 116 12.45 -2.78 -7.21
N TYR A 117 11.35 -2.75 -6.47
CA TYR A 117 11.01 -3.81 -5.52
C TYR A 117 10.56 -5.07 -6.26
N LYS A 118 11.46 -6.06 -6.32
CA LYS A 118 11.30 -7.31 -7.10
C LYS A 118 9.98 -8.04 -6.85
N LYS A 119 9.47 -7.98 -5.62
CA LYS A 119 8.26 -8.69 -5.21
C LYS A 119 7.01 -8.20 -5.95
N VAL A 120 6.95 -6.92 -6.30
CA VAL A 120 5.83 -6.36 -7.10
C VAL A 120 5.74 -7.06 -8.46
N ALA A 121 6.87 -7.15 -9.18
CA ALA A 121 6.91 -7.84 -10.46
C ALA A 121 6.60 -9.34 -10.35
N GLN A 122 7.04 -9.99 -9.26
CA GLN A 122 6.73 -11.39 -8.99
C GLN A 122 5.22 -11.61 -8.81
N ILE A 123 4.55 -10.70 -8.07
CA ILE A 123 3.09 -10.75 -7.87
C ILE A 123 2.35 -10.58 -9.20
N TYR A 124 2.76 -9.63 -10.04
CA TYR A 124 2.16 -9.47 -11.36
C TYR A 124 2.33 -10.72 -12.22
N LYS A 125 3.53 -11.27 -12.28
CA LYS A 125 3.81 -12.50 -13.03
C LYS A 125 3.03 -13.71 -12.50
N SER A 126 2.91 -13.86 -11.19
CA SER A 126 2.12 -14.95 -10.59
C SER A 126 0.62 -14.85 -10.87
N ASN A 127 0.13 -13.67 -11.20
CA ASN A 127 -1.24 -13.43 -11.65
C ASN A 127 -1.41 -13.54 -13.19
N ASN A 128 -0.38 -14.00 -13.90
CA ASN A 128 -0.39 -14.16 -15.36
C ASN A 128 -0.72 -12.85 -16.12
N VAL A 129 -0.29 -11.69 -15.59
CA VAL A 129 -0.37 -10.42 -16.30
C VAL A 129 0.98 -10.07 -16.93
N LEU A 130 0.94 -9.38 -18.06
CA LEU A 130 2.14 -8.88 -18.70
C LEU A 130 2.76 -7.78 -17.82
N CYS A 131 4.02 -8.00 -17.42
CA CYS A 131 4.76 -7.09 -16.54
C CYS A 131 6.06 -6.64 -17.23
N GLU A 132 6.14 -5.34 -17.52
CA GLU A 132 7.27 -4.68 -18.18
C GLU A 132 8.13 -3.93 -17.14
N TYR A 133 9.45 -3.99 -17.34
CA TYR A 133 10.41 -3.31 -16.48
C TYR A 133 10.83 -1.99 -17.14
N ILE A 134 10.51 -0.89 -16.51
CA ILE A 134 10.78 0.44 -17.03
C ILE A 134 11.95 1.07 -16.29
N PRO A 135 13.00 1.52 -17.01
CA PRO A 135 14.15 2.15 -16.38
C PRO A 135 13.78 3.43 -15.63
N VAL A 136 14.57 3.71 -14.60
CA VAL A 136 14.48 4.94 -13.80
C VAL A 136 15.73 5.79 -14.01
N ASP A 137 15.57 7.10 -13.99
CA ASP A 137 16.65 8.09 -13.97
C ASP A 137 16.71 8.83 -12.62
N ASN A 138 17.46 9.91 -12.54
CA ASN A 138 17.57 10.75 -11.35
C ASN A 138 16.26 11.48 -10.96
N SER A 139 15.22 11.35 -11.76
CA SER A 139 13.89 11.94 -11.57
C SER A 139 12.78 10.89 -11.40
N GLY A 140 13.13 9.60 -11.35
CA GLY A 140 12.19 8.49 -11.25
C GLY A 140 11.93 7.79 -12.58
N ILE A 141 10.76 7.19 -12.76
CA ILE A 141 10.43 6.42 -13.96
C ILE A 141 10.49 7.26 -15.23
N ILE A 142 11.05 6.70 -16.30
CA ILE A 142 11.18 7.37 -17.61
C ILE A 142 9.86 7.22 -18.38
N VAL A 143 9.16 8.34 -18.60
CA VAL A 143 7.80 8.35 -19.15
C VAL A 143 7.76 7.90 -20.61
N GLU A 144 8.78 8.23 -21.40
CA GLU A 144 8.91 7.81 -22.79
C GLU A 144 8.99 6.28 -22.92
N GLU A 145 9.61 5.62 -21.94
CA GLU A 145 9.70 4.15 -21.92
C GLU A 145 8.34 3.51 -21.61
N LEU A 146 7.48 4.16 -20.80
CA LEU A 146 6.09 3.70 -20.60
C LEU A 146 5.31 3.63 -21.93
N GLU A 147 5.50 4.62 -22.82
CA GLU A 147 4.88 4.63 -24.13
C GLU A 147 5.46 3.53 -25.06
N LYS A 148 6.78 3.38 -25.10
CA LYS A 148 7.46 2.36 -25.93
C LYS A 148 7.03 0.94 -25.54
N HIS A 149 6.91 0.68 -24.24
CA HIS A 149 6.46 -0.60 -23.71
C HIS A 149 4.94 -0.76 -23.70
N LYS A 150 4.20 0.23 -24.26
CA LYS A 150 2.73 0.22 -24.36
C LYS A 150 2.05 -0.03 -23.01
N ALA A 151 2.61 0.50 -21.94
CA ALA A 151 2.08 0.33 -20.59
C ALA A 151 0.64 0.88 -20.46
N ASP A 152 -0.20 0.15 -19.75
CA ASP A 152 -1.54 0.58 -19.37
C ASP A 152 -1.61 0.97 -17.88
N VAL A 153 -0.77 0.35 -17.06
CA VAL A 153 -0.72 0.61 -15.61
C VAL A 153 0.74 0.82 -15.20
N ALA A 154 1.08 1.96 -14.61
CA ALA A 154 2.40 2.23 -14.06
C ALA A 154 2.39 2.11 -12.54
N HIS A 155 3.15 1.17 -11.97
CA HIS A 155 3.31 0.99 -10.52
C HIS A 155 4.64 1.63 -10.10
N ILE A 156 4.58 2.69 -9.33
CA ILE A 156 5.72 3.55 -8.99
C ILE A 156 5.72 3.96 -7.51
N SER A 157 6.90 4.30 -7.00
CA SER A 157 7.10 4.81 -5.63
C SER A 157 7.70 6.23 -5.67
N PRO A 158 6.92 7.25 -6.07
CA PRO A 158 7.46 8.57 -6.41
C PRO A 158 7.89 9.41 -5.22
N SER A 159 7.46 9.05 -4.01
CA SER A 159 7.81 9.77 -2.78
C SER A 159 9.16 9.34 -2.21
N HIS A 160 9.54 8.07 -2.43
CA HIS A 160 10.80 7.49 -1.99
C HIS A 160 11.03 6.19 -2.75
N HIS A 161 11.69 6.28 -3.90
CA HIS A 161 11.92 5.15 -4.77
C HIS A 161 12.85 4.11 -4.15
N TYR A 162 12.42 2.85 -4.08
CA TYR A 162 13.26 1.74 -3.63
C TYR A 162 13.91 1.04 -4.84
N PRO A 163 15.24 0.79 -4.86
CA PRO A 163 16.19 0.99 -3.75
C PRO A 163 17.02 2.29 -3.85
N THR A 164 16.77 3.16 -4.83
CA THR A 164 17.67 4.28 -5.15
C THR A 164 17.52 5.49 -4.22
N GLY A 165 16.41 5.60 -3.48
CA GLY A 165 16.11 6.77 -2.66
C GLY A 165 15.69 8.01 -3.46
N VAL A 166 15.54 7.92 -4.78
CA VAL A 166 15.12 9.03 -5.63
C VAL A 166 13.72 9.50 -5.22
N VAL A 167 13.57 10.81 -5.12
CA VAL A 167 12.27 11.47 -4.93
C VAL A 167 11.88 12.11 -6.26
N THR A 168 10.79 11.63 -6.84
CA THR A 168 10.28 12.12 -8.13
C THR A 168 9.86 13.59 -8.02
N PRO A 169 10.51 14.53 -8.76
CA PRO A 169 10.19 15.95 -8.70
C PRO A 169 8.82 16.25 -9.29
N VAL A 170 8.28 17.41 -8.94
CA VAL A 170 6.93 17.83 -9.35
C VAL A 170 6.75 17.82 -10.87
N SER A 171 7.76 18.26 -11.65
CA SER A 171 7.73 18.23 -13.12
C SER A 171 7.47 16.82 -13.64
N ARG A 172 8.25 15.82 -13.18
CA ARG A 172 8.08 14.43 -13.60
C ARG A 172 6.73 13.85 -13.15
N ARG A 173 6.20 14.28 -11.99
CA ARG A 173 4.85 13.89 -11.55
C ARG A 173 3.79 14.35 -12.54
N TYR A 174 3.87 15.57 -13.06
CA TYR A 174 2.97 16.05 -14.11
C TYR A 174 3.14 15.30 -15.44
N GLU A 175 4.36 14.94 -15.82
CA GLU A 175 4.61 14.12 -17.02
C GLU A 175 3.92 12.75 -16.91
N ILE A 176 4.03 12.08 -15.74
CA ILE A 176 3.40 10.79 -15.45
C ILE A 176 1.86 10.92 -15.47
N LEU A 177 1.30 11.95 -14.85
CA LEU A 177 -0.14 12.22 -14.89
C LEU A 177 -0.62 12.53 -16.32
N SER A 178 0.14 13.30 -17.08
CA SER A 178 -0.14 13.56 -18.50
C SER A 178 -0.12 12.28 -19.31
N TRP A 179 0.84 11.39 -19.09
CA TRP A 179 0.88 10.07 -19.73
C TRP A 179 -0.39 9.25 -19.45
N ALA A 180 -0.82 9.20 -18.20
CA ALA A 180 -2.02 8.45 -17.83
C ALA A 180 -3.30 9.05 -18.43
N SER A 181 -3.38 10.38 -18.57
CA SER A 181 -4.56 11.06 -19.11
C SER A 181 -4.71 10.96 -20.63
N ARG A 182 -3.62 10.69 -21.38
CA ARG A 182 -3.65 10.62 -22.86
C ARG A 182 -4.43 9.43 -23.44
N LYS A 183 -4.62 8.38 -22.65
CA LYS A 183 -5.33 7.17 -23.10
C LYS A 183 -6.30 6.72 -22.01
N GLU A 184 -7.54 6.50 -22.40
CA GLU A 184 -8.54 5.93 -21.50
C GLU A 184 -8.11 4.54 -21.02
N GLY A 185 -8.41 4.22 -19.75
CA GLY A 185 -8.06 2.95 -19.14
C GLY A 185 -6.60 2.83 -18.68
N ARG A 186 -5.78 3.88 -18.82
CA ARG A 186 -4.47 3.97 -18.13
C ARG A 186 -4.66 4.38 -16.68
N TYR A 187 -3.84 3.80 -15.80
CA TYR A 187 -3.81 4.12 -14.38
C TYR A 187 -2.39 4.15 -13.84
N ILE A 188 -2.20 4.87 -12.74
CA ILE A 188 -0.97 4.90 -11.97
C ILE A 188 -1.28 4.27 -10.61
N ILE A 189 -0.43 3.36 -10.15
CA ILE A 189 -0.42 2.87 -8.77
C ILE A 189 0.71 3.62 -8.07
N GLU A 190 0.35 4.52 -7.17
CA GLU A 190 1.30 5.25 -6.32
C GLU A 190 1.49 4.48 -5.02
N ASP A 191 2.62 3.79 -4.89
CA ASP A 191 3.00 3.05 -3.67
C ASP A 191 3.81 3.96 -2.74
N ASP A 192 3.16 4.44 -1.68
CA ASP A 192 3.68 5.43 -0.74
C ASP A 192 3.96 4.77 0.63
N TYR A 193 4.78 3.74 0.62
CA TYR A 193 4.97 2.76 1.71
C TYR A 193 5.60 3.31 3.01
N ASP A 194 6.28 4.47 2.97
CA ASP A 194 7.03 5.03 4.11
C ASP A 194 6.89 6.55 4.27
N SER A 195 5.84 7.14 3.74
CA SER A 195 5.63 8.59 3.72
C SER A 195 5.61 9.24 5.11
N GLU A 196 5.29 8.48 6.14
CA GLU A 196 5.31 8.93 7.53
C GLU A 196 6.74 9.20 8.04
N PHE A 197 7.76 8.56 7.46
CA PHE A 197 9.15 8.63 7.91
C PHE A 197 10.04 9.65 7.18
N ARG A 198 9.46 10.68 6.60
CA ARG A 198 10.27 11.75 5.99
C ARG A 198 11.12 12.45 7.03
N LEU A 199 12.44 12.31 6.88
CA LEU A 199 13.43 12.85 7.82
C LEU A 199 13.88 14.27 7.47
N ALA A 200 13.72 14.72 6.22
CA ALA A 200 14.15 16.03 5.74
C ALA A 200 13.29 16.58 4.59
N GLY A 201 13.31 17.91 4.40
CA GLY A 201 12.69 18.60 3.27
C GLY A 201 11.19 18.92 3.43
N ARG A 202 10.69 19.80 2.53
CA ARG A 202 9.25 20.07 2.43
C ARG A 202 8.53 18.88 1.79
N PRO A 203 7.35 18.49 2.28
CA PRO A 203 6.57 17.43 1.66
C PRO A 203 6.25 17.77 0.20
N ILE A 204 6.62 16.87 -0.73
CA ILE A 204 6.11 16.95 -2.10
C ILE A 204 4.70 16.34 -2.09
N PRO A 205 3.70 17.00 -2.70
CA PRO A 205 2.35 16.47 -2.78
C PRO A 205 2.33 15.07 -3.39
N ALA A 206 1.48 14.18 -2.89
CA ALA A 206 1.26 12.89 -3.54
C ALA A 206 0.74 13.08 -4.96
N LEU A 207 1.00 12.14 -5.86
CA LEU A 207 0.41 12.15 -7.21
C LEU A 207 -1.11 12.20 -7.12
N GLN A 208 -1.69 11.41 -6.23
CA GLN A 208 -3.13 11.38 -5.99
C GLN A 208 -3.69 12.76 -5.59
N SER A 209 -2.97 13.56 -4.80
CA SER A 209 -3.46 14.87 -4.34
C SER A 209 -3.49 15.95 -5.43
N ILE A 210 -2.79 15.72 -6.55
CA ILE A 210 -2.74 16.65 -7.71
C ILE A 210 -3.39 16.03 -8.96
N ASP A 211 -3.98 14.84 -8.83
CA ASP A 211 -4.64 14.12 -9.93
C ASP A 211 -6.08 14.59 -10.11
N VAL A 212 -6.29 15.48 -11.06
CA VAL A 212 -7.65 15.97 -11.43
C VAL A 212 -8.39 15.05 -12.40
N MET A 213 -7.68 14.06 -12.99
CA MET A 213 -8.24 13.17 -14.03
C MET A 213 -8.65 11.81 -13.47
N GLU A 214 -8.52 11.59 -12.16
CA GLU A 214 -8.88 10.35 -11.47
C GLU A 214 -8.18 9.11 -12.07
N ARG A 215 -6.85 9.19 -12.24
CA ARG A 215 -6.01 8.12 -12.79
C ARG A 215 -5.10 7.46 -11.76
N VAL A 216 -5.03 7.98 -10.54
CA VAL A 216 -4.11 7.48 -9.51
C VAL A 216 -4.85 6.63 -8.49
N ILE A 217 -4.40 5.38 -8.34
CA ILE A 217 -4.71 4.49 -7.21
C ILE A 217 -3.56 4.65 -6.22
N TYR A 218 -3.84 5.26 -5.07
CA TYR A 218 -2.83 5.45 -4.01
C TYR A 218 -2.84 4.25 -3.07
N ILE A 219 -1.65 3.78 -2.68
CA ILE A 219 -1.49 2.68 -1.72
C ILE A 219 -0.57 3.11 -0.59
N ASN A 220 -0.91 2.71 0.64
CA ASN A 220 -0.06 2.86 1.80
C ASN A 220 -0.23 1.67 2.77
N THR A 221 0.70 1.52 3.71
CA THR A 221 0.73 0.41 4.66
C THR A 221 1.14 0.84 6.06
N PHE A 222 0.43 0.35 7.07
CA PHE A 222 0.83 0.52 8.47
C PHE A 222 1.94 -0.47 8.90
N ALA A 223 2.28 -1.44 8.04
CA ALA A 223 3.33 -2.42 8.34
C ALA A 223 4.71 -1.78 8.53
N LYS A 224 5.00 -0.68 7.81
CA LYS A 224 6.27 0.03 7.90
C LYS A 224 6.29 1.00 9.08
N SER A 225 5.15 1.65 9.35
CA SER A 225 5.03 2.67 10.39
C SER A 225 4.77 2.09 11.79
N LEU A 226 4.24 0.87 11.91
CA LEU A 226 3.98 0.19 13.18
C LEU A 226 4.84 -1.07 13.34
N ALA A 227 4.43 -2.15 12.69
CA ALA A 227 5.17 -3.42 12.69
C ALA A 227 4.78 -4.26 11.45
N PRO A 228 5.71 -5.03 10.86
CA PRO A 228 5.43 -5.85 9.68
C PRO A 228 4.30 -6.86 9.88
N THR A 229 4.07 -7.29 11.11
CA THR A 229 3.03 -8.27 11.50
C THR A 229 1.63 -7.68 11.63
N ILE A 230 1.47 -6.37 11.71
CA ILE A 230 0.15 -5.70 11.73
C ILE A 230 -0.64 -5.96 10.45
N ARG A 231 0.05 -6.09 9.33
CA ARG A 231 -0.54 -6.45 8.03
C ARG A 231 -1.75 -5.62 7.60
N ILE A 232 -1.90 -4.40 8.08
CA ILE A 232 -2.97 -3.49 7.61
C ILE A 232 -2.37 -2.55 6.56
N SER A 233 -2.95 -2.60 5.37
CA SER A 233 -2.67 -1.68 4.27
C SER A 233 -3.98 -1.16 3.71
N TYR A 234 -3.94 -0.08 2.97
CA TYR A 234 -5.12 0.46 2.31
C TYR A 234 -4.77 1.03 0.94
N MET A 235 -5.78 1.06 0.07
CA MET A 235 -5.73 1.81 -1.18
C MET A 235 -6.83 2.85 -1.22
N VAL A 236 -6.56 3.96 -1.91
CA VAL A 236 -7.54 4.99 -2.23
C VAL A 236 -7.83 4.89 -3.72
N LEU A 237 -9.05 4.55 -4.06
CA LEU A 237 -9.50 4.43 -5.44
C LEU A 237 -9.93 5.80 -5.99
N PRO A 238 -9.70 6.08 -7.28
CA PRO A 238 -10.42 7.11 -8.00
C PRO A 238 -11.94 6.94 -7.83
N LYS A 239 -12.68 8.04 -7.75
CA LYS A 239 -14.15 7.99 -7.58
C LYS A 239 -14.84 7.17 -8.67
N SER A 240 -14.34 7.26 -9.90
CA SER A 240 -14.81 6.49 -11.06
C SER A 240 -14.68 4.97 -10.89
N LEU A 241 -13.76 4.49 -10.06
CA LEU A 241 -13.54 3.07 -9.84
C LEU A 241 -14.33 2.49 -8.66
N ILE A 242 -14.93 3.32 -7.79
CA ILE A 242 -15.65 2.84 -6.59
C ILE A 242 -16.78 1.88 -6.98
N GLY A 243 -17.67 2.33 -7.88
CA GLY A 243 -18.78 1.49 -8.35
C GLY A 243 -18.32 0.20 -9.03
N VAL A 244 -17.25 0.29 -9.83
CA VAL A 244 -16.66 -0.87 -10.50
C VAL A 244 -16.11 -1.86 -9.48
N PHE A 245 -15.42 -1.37 -8.44
CA PHE A 245 -14.89 -2.20 -7.37
C PHE A 245 -16.00 -2.98 -6.65
N TYR A 246 -17.01 -2.30 -6.16
CA TYR A 246 -18.08 -2.96 -5.41
C TYR A 246 -18.92 -3.91 -6.27
N ASN A 247 -19.12 -3.59 -7.56
CA ASN A 247 -19.82 -4.48 -8.48
C ASN A 247 -19.02 -5.76 -8.80
N LYS A 248 -17.68 -5.64 -8.98
CA LYS A 248 -16.83 -6.78 -9.33
C LYS A 248 -16.34 -7.56 -8.10
N LEU A 249 -16.01 -6.87 -7.01
CA LEU A 249 -15.25 -7.42 -5.88
C LEU A 249 -15.95 -7.25 -4.54
N GLY A 250 -17.13 -6.63 -4.51
CA GLY A 250 -17.88 -6.38 -3.28
C GLY A 250 -18.36 -7.63 -2.54
N PHE A 251 -18.34 -8.79 -3.19
CA PHE A 251 -18.67 -10.07 -2.56
C PHE A 251 -17.57 -10.62 -1.65
N TYR A 252 -16.33 -10.15 -1.78
CA TYR A 252 -15.25 -10.52 -0.87
C TYR A 252 -15.49 -9.96 0.53
N SER A 253 -15.01 -10.68 1.54
CA SER A 253 -14.90 -10.14 2.89
C SER A 253 -13.59 -9.37 3.02
N CYS A 254 -13.57 -8.33 3.85
CA CYS A 254 -12.30 -7.71 4.25
C CYS A 254 -11.39 -8.74 4.93
N THR A 255 -10.12 -8.76 4.53
CA THR A 255 -9.13 -9.71 5.05
C THR A 255 -8.51 -9.28 6.37
N VAL A 256 -8.77 -8.04 6.83
CA VAL A 256 -8.30 -7.53 8.11
C VAL A 256 -9.34 -7.78 9.19
N SER A 257 -8.90 -8.31 10.34
CA SER A 257 -9.76 -8.56 11.49
C SER A 257 -10.43 -7.28 12.01
N ASN A 258 -11.72 -7.35 12.39
CA ASN A 258 -12.42 -6.23 13.01
C ASN A 258 -11.74 -5.77 14.30
N PHE A 259 -11.17 -6.68 15.08
CA PHE A 259 -10.42 -6.36 16.30
C PHE A 259 -9.27 -5.40 16.00
N GLU A 260 -8.51 -5.68 14.96
CA GLU A 260 -7.38 -4.84 14.55
C GLU A 260 -7.84 -3.55 13.89
N GLN A 261 -8.88 -3.60 13.05
CA GLN A 261 -9.41 -2.41 12.39
C GLN A 261 -9.93 -1.38 13.39
N TYR A 262 -10.74 -1.77 14.37
CA TYR A 262 -11.25 -0.87 15.42
C TYR A 262 -10.13 -0.36 16.33
N THR A 263 -9.16 -1.23 16.67
CA THR A 263 -8.01 -0.83 17.50
C THR A 263 -7.15 0.20 16.79
N LEU A 264 -6.85 -0.01 15.50
CA LEU A 264 -6.08 0.94 14.70
C LEU A 264 -6.83 2.26 14.50
N ALA A 265 -8.13 2.21 14.22
CA ALA A 265 -8.95 3.41 14.08
C ALA A 265 -8.87 4.28 15.34
N ARG A 266 -9.01 3.66 16.51
CA ARG A 266 -8.87 4.35 17.81
C ARG A 266 -7.44 4.86 18.02
N PHE A 267 -6.42 4.06 17.72
CA PHE A 267 -5.03 4.43 17.86
C PHE A 267 -4.67 5.69 17.06
N ILE A 268 -5.20 5.81 15.85
CA ILE A 268 -5.02 7.01 15.01
C ILE A 268 -5.84 8.17 15.57
N LYS A 269 -7.16 7.96 15.81
CA LYS A 269 -8.10 8.99 16.24
C LYS A 269 -7.69 9.68 17.53
N ASP A 270 -7.17 8.93 18.50
CA ASP A 270 -6.75 9.43 19.80
C ASP A 270 -5.33 10.03 19.79
N GLY A 271 -4.70 10.16 18.60
CA GLY A 271 -3.40 10.79 18.39
C GLY A 271 -2.19 9.95 18.81
N TYR A 272 -2.40 8.68 19.17
CA TYR A 272 -1.28 7.79 19.52
C TYR A 272 -0.40 7.45 18.32
N PHE A 273 -0.99 7.34 17.13
CA PHE A 273 -0.25 7.11 15.89
C PHE A 273 0.72 8.25 15.60
N GLU A 274 0.26 9.50 15.66
CA GLU A 274 1.12 10.66 15.43
C GLU A 274 2.27 10.74 16.45
N LYS A 275 1.98 10.53 17.74
CA LYS A 275 2.99 10.47 18.80
C LYS A 275 4.02 9.37 18.52
N HIS A 276 3.56 8.20 18.06
CA HIS A 276 4.42 7.09 17.69
C HIS A 276 5.33 7.45 16.51
N ILE A 277 4.78 7.99 15.42
CA ILE A 277 5.55 8.42 14.26
C ILE A 277 6.61 9.45 14.63
N ASN A 278 6.27 10.45 15.44
CA ASN A 278 7.23 11.47 15.89
C ASN A 278 8.37 10.85 16.73
N ARG A 279 8.06 9.88 17.59
CA ARG A 279 9.07 9.12 18.34
C ARG A 279 9.97 8.32 17.40
N MET A 280 9.41 7.64 16.40
CA MET A 280 10.17 6.83 15.44
C MET A 280 11.05 7.69 14.52
N ARG A 281 10.57 8.86 14.08
CA ARG A 281 11.39 9.81 13.33
C ARG A 281 12.63 10.23 14.11
N ASN A 282 12.48 10.50 15.41
CA ASN A 282 13.61 10.84 16.27
C ASN A 282 14.57 9.65 16.45
N TYR A 283 14.03 8.43 16.60
CA TYR A 283 14.83 7.21 16.72
C TYR A 283 15.67 6.92 15.47
N TYR A 284 15.11 7.09 14.27
CA TYR A 284 15.84 6.85 13.00
C TYR A 284 16.76 8.01 12.59
N ARG A 285 16.67 9.17 13.22
CA ARG A 285 17.53 10.31 12.94
C ARG A 285 18.87 10.22 13.69
N ASN A 286 18.88 9.57 14.83
CA ASN A 286 20.05 9.34 15.67
C ASN A 286 20.75 8.03 15.34
#